data_03a540717b1f7e95fe037c65428a843e
#
_entry.id   03a540717b1f7e95fe037c65428a843e
#
_cell.length_a   1.000
_cell.length_b   1.000
_cell.length_c   1.000
_cell.angle_alpha   90.00
_cell.angle_beta   90.00
_cell.angle_gamma   90.00
#
_symmetry.space_group_name_H-M   'P 1'
#
loop_
_entity.id
_entity.type
_entity.pdbx_description
1 polymer ?
#
loop_
_entity_poly.entity_id
_entity_poly.type
_entity_poly.pdbx_seq_one_letter_code
_entity_poly.pdbx_strand_id
1 'polypeptide(L)'
;MQVVRATLGATAALASAMWTAPALAPLAPRICALLGVERRLDGAAAAGSVALTFDDGPHPQGTPAVLDVLAARDARATFFLVGEQVARDPGLAREIAAAGHAVALHGHRHRNLLRVGPRALAADLDRAAAVIAAATRAPITRYRPPYGIFTPAGLALARRRGWTPTLWSRWGRDWRRFTTAERIATTATRELAAGDVLLLHDADHYSARDSWRRTVAALPLVLDAIAATGLAPVAI
;
A
#
# COMPACT_ATOMS: atom_id res chain seq x y z
N MET A 1 7.77 -48.37 -2.92
CA MET A 1 6.60 -47.46 -2.93
C MET A 1 6.64 -46.38 -1.84
N GLN A 2 7.18 -46.61 -0.65
CA GLN A 2 7.25 -45.59 0.43
C GLN A 2 8.21 -44.43 0.13
N VAL A 3 9.37 -44.65 -0.48
CA VAL A 3 10.36 -43.61 -0.80
C VAL A 3 9.81 -42.60 -1.83
N VAL A 4 9.09 -43.08 -2.84
CA VAL A 4 8.48 -42.17 -3.88
C VAL A 4 7.37 -41.32 -3.30
N ARG A 5 6.59 -41.81 -2.33
CA ARG A 5 5.56 -41.01 -1.64
C ARG A 5 6.17 -39.94 -0.71
N ALA A 6 7.29 -40.22 -0.06
CA ALA A 6 7.98 -39.30 0.80
C ALA A 6 8.63 -38.14 -0.02
N THR A 7 9.21 -38.44 -1.18
CA THR A 7 9.79 -37.44 -2.08
C THR A 7 8.72 -36.53 -2.71
N LEU A 8 7.59 -37.10 -3.14
CA LEU A 8 6.46 -36.32 -3.66
C LEU A 8 5.83 -35.39 -2.59
N GLY A 9 5.73 -35.87 -1.36
CA GLY A 9 5.26 -35.08 -0.24
C GLY A 9 6.21 -33.92 0.10
N ALA A 10 7.51 -34.15 0.10
CA ALA A 10 8.52 -33.11 0.37
C ALA A 10 8.59 -32.04 -0.74
N THR A 11 8.50 -32.46 -2.01
CA THR A 11 8.48 -31.50 -3.13
C THR A 11 7.20 -30.66 -3.16
N ALA A 12 6.05 -31.22 -2.83
CA ALA A 12 4.79 -30.47 -2.72
C ALA A 12 4.82 -29.49 -1.54
N ALA A 13 5.38 -29.89 -0.40
CA ALA A 13 5.53 -28.98 0.75
C ALA A 13 6.49 -27.84 0.46
N LEU A 14 7.62 -28.09 -0.19
CA LEU A 14 8.57 -27.07 -0.63
C LEU A 14 7.94 -26.11 -1.65
N ALA A 15 7.19 -26.61 -2.63
CA ALA A 15 6.49 -25.81 -3.60
C ALA A 15 5.42 -24.91 -2.94
N SER A 16 4.66 -25.44 -1.98
CA SER A 16 3.71 -24.66 -1.18
C SER A 16 4.40 -23.59 -0.34
N ALA A 17 5.50 -23.91 0.31
CA ALA A 17 6.27 -22.96 1.10
C ALA A 17 6.86 -21.84 0.22
N MET A 18 7.40 -22.16 -0.94
CA MET A 18 7.87 -21.18 -1.92
C MET A 18 6.75 -20.27 -2.45
N TRP A 19 5.55 -20.80 -2.62
CA TRP A 19 4.39 -20.02 -3.08
C TRP A 19 3.88 -19.07 -2.00
N THR A 20 3.90 -19.48 -0.74
CA THR A 20 3.34 -18.71 0.39
C THR A 20 4.38 -17.85 1.10
N ALA A 21 5.67 -18.13 0.99
CA ALA A 21 6.71 -17.36 1.68
C ALA A 21 6.64 -15.84 1.46
N PRO A 22 6.40 -15.32 0.24
CA PRO A 22 6.26 -13.88 0.02
C PRO A 22 5.04 -13.26 0.74
N ALA A 23 4.02 -14.07 1.09
CA ALA A 23 2.86 -13.59 1.85
C ALA A 23 3.20 -13.28 3.32
N LEU A 24 4.33 -13.76 3.83
CA LEU A 24 4.83 -13.44 5.17
C LEU A 24 5.61 -12.12 5.21
N ALA A 25 5.88 -11.50 4.06
CA ALA A 25 6.62 -10.24 3.97
C ALA A 25 6.11 -9.14 4.91
N PRO A 26 4.79 -8.90 5.09
CA PRO A 26 4.32 -7.89 6.04
C PRO A 26 4.75 -8.12 7.49
N LEU A 27 5.01 -9.38 7.86
CA LEU A 27 5.34 -9.79 9.23
C LEU A 27 6.85 -9.89 9.48
N ALA A 28 7.69 -9.93 8.43
CA ALA A 28 9.12 -10.25 8.55
C ALA A 28 10.00 -9.31 7.70
N PRO A 29 10.64 -8.30 8.31
CA PRO A 29 11.52 -7.36 7.62
C PRO A 29 12.64 -8.02 6.82
N ARG A 30 13.24 -9.10 7.35
CA ARG A 30 14.30 -9.85 6.66
C ARG A 30 13.82 -10.52 5.38
N ILE A 31 12.57 -11.00 5.36
CA ILE A 31 11.95 -11.58 4.15
C ILE A 31 11.75 -10.48 3.11
N CYS A 32 11.30 -9.29 3.50
CA CYS A 32 11.17 -8.16 2.58
C CYS A 32 12.51 -7.84 1.91
N ALA A 33 13.58 -7.73 2.66
CA ALA A 33 14.92 -7.43 2.13
C ALA A 33 15.36 -8.50 1.12
N LEU A 34 15.23 -9.78 1.45
CA LEU A 34 15.56 -10.91 0.55
C LEU A 34 14.71 -10.88 -0.74
N LEU A 35 13.46 -10.46 -0.64
CA LEU A 35 12.53 -10.38 -1.76
C LEU A 35 12.60 -9.03 -2.49
N GLY A 36 13.50 -8.11 -2.14
CA GLY A 36 13.57 -6.78 -2.72
C GLY A 36 12.24 -6.00 -2.61
N VAL A 37 11.54 -6.18 -1.48
CA VAL A 37 10.32 -5.45 -1.14
C VAL A 37 10.67 -4.28 -0.24
N GLU A 38 10.42 -3.07 -0.70
CA GLU A 38 10.67 -1.86 0.06
C GLU A 38 9.67 -1.72 1.20
N ARG A 39 10.14 -1.56 2.42
CA ARG A 39 9.34 -1.25 3.62
C ARG A 39 9.73 0.05 4.28
N ARG A 40 10.90 0.55 3.94
CA ARG A 40 11.48 1.80 4.39
C ARG A 40 12.20 2.43 3.21
N LEU A 41 12.27 3.72 3.22
CA LEU A 41 13.11 4.47 2.27
C LEU A 41 14.58 4.28 2.63
N ASP A 42 15.43 4.35 1.62
CA ASP A 42 16.88 4.23 1.77
C ASP A 42 17.60 5.50 1.27
N GLY A 43 18.84 5.67 1.71
CA GLY A 43 19.73 6.73 1.24
C GLY A 43 19.18 8.14 1.42
N ALA A 44 19.33 8.98 0.42
CA ALA A 44 18.90 10.38 0.45
C ALA A 44 17.37 10.55 0.61
N ALA A 45 16.59 9.61 0.07
CA ALA A 45 15.14 9.64 0.20
C ALA A 45 14.64 9.41 1.64
N ALA A 46 15.43 8.71 2.46
CA ALA A 46 15.13 8.49 3.88
C ALA A 46 15.47 9.70 4.75
N ALA A 47 16.43 10.53 4.34
CA ALA A 47 16.96 11.59 5.17
C ALA A 47 15.88 12.63 5.52
N GLY A 48 15.55 12.75 6.82
CA GLY A 48 14.57 13.72 7.32
C GLY A 48 13.15 13.50 6.86
N SER A 49 12.79 12.33 6.31
CA SER A 49 11.47 12.11 5.70
C SER A 49 10.76 10.85 6.19
N VAL A 50 9.43 10.85 6.06
CA VAL A 50 8.54 9.70 6.23
C VAL A 50 7.63 9.61 5.00
N ALA A 51 7.58 8.45 4.36
CA ALA A 51 6.62 8.24 3.27
C ALA A 51 5.21 8.08 3.86
N LEU A 52 4.32 9.04 3.61
CA LEU A 52 2.91 8.94 3.97
C LEU A 52 2.15 8.27 2.83
N THR A 53 1.45 7.17 3.12
CA THR A 53 0.76 6.40 2.08
C THR A 53 -0.66 6.03 2.47
N PHE A 54 -1.57 6.06 1.47
CA PHE A 54 -2.97 5.66 1.60
C PHE A 54 -3.29 4.54 0.63
N ASP A 55 -4.04 3.53 1.09
CA ASP A 55 -4.50 2.40 0.29
C ASP A 55 -6.03 2.44 0.10
N ASP A 56 -6.55 1.62 -0.82
CA ASP A 56 -7.96 1.30 -1.07
C ASP A 56 -8.78 2.34 -1.85
N GLY A 57 -8.30 3.55 -2.01
CA GLY A 57 -8.98 4.62 -2.73
C GLY A 57 -9.03 4.46 -4.27
N PRO A 58 -9.65 5.43 -4.96
CA PRO A 58 -10.30 6.60 -4.40
C PRO A 58 -11.69 6.32 -3.80
N HIS A 59 -12.08 7.13 -2.82
CA HIS A 59 -13.40 7.09 -2.17
C HIS A 59 -14.09 8.46 -2.30
N PRO A 60 -15.38 8.52 -2.69
CA PRO A 60 -16.04 9.79 -3.05
C PRO A 60 -16.09 10.85 -1.94
N GLN A 61 -15.97 10.45 -0.69
CA GLN A 61 -15.95 11.36 0.46
C GLN A 61 -14.62 11.32 1.21
N GLY A 62 -13.99 10.15 1.33
CA GLY A 62 -12.77 9.99 2.13
C GLY A 62 -11.56 10.61 1.45
N THR A 63 -11.38 10.35 0.15
CA THR A 63 -10.25 10.90 -0.60
C THR A 63 -10.24 12.43 -0.62
N PRO A 64 -11.33 13.16 -0.97
CA PRO A 64 -11.34 14.63 -0.88
C PRO A 64 -11.04 15.13 0.52
N ALA A 65 -11.64 14.54 1.56
CA ALA A 65 -11.39 14.96 2.94
C ALA A 65 -9.94 14.74 3.38
N VAL A 66 -9.27 13.69 2.90
CA VAL A 66 -7.83 13.48 3.11
C VAL A 66 -7.03 14.54 2.37
N LEU A 67 -7.36 14.85 1.12
CA LEU A 67 -6.69 15.88 0.32
C LEU A 67 -6.78 17.26 0.98
N ASP A 68 -7.94 17.61 1.54
CA ASP A 68 -8.14 18.88 2.27
C ASP A 68 -7.18 19.01 3.47
N VAL A 69 -7.04 17.93 4.26
CA VAL A 69 -6.12 17.91 5.41
C VAL A 69 -4.66 18.02 4.95
N LEU A 70 -4.29 17.30 3.89
CA LEU A 70 -2.93 17.32 3.35
C LEU A 70 -2.59 18.74 2.81
N ALA A 71 -3.52 19.35 2.08
CA ALA A 71 -3.35 20.70 1.56
C ALA A 71 -3.18 21.74 2.69
N ALA A 72 -3.98 21.66 3.76
CA ALA A 72 -3.89 22.54 4.92
C ALA A 72 -2.55 22.44 5.67
N ARG A 73 -1.78 21.40 5.46
CA ARG A 73 -0.47 21.15 6.10
C ARG A 73 0.70 21.12 5.12
N ASP A 74 0.48 21.52 3.86
CA ASP A 74 1.46 21.42 2.76
C ASP A 74 2.17 20.06 2.71
N ALA A 75 1.43 18.99 3.01
CA ALA A 75 1.93 17.62 3.07
C ALA A 75 1.76 16.91 1.74
N ARG A 76 2.71 16.03 1.38
CA ARG A 76 2.62 15.16 0.19
C ARG A 76 2.51 13.71 0.61
N ALA A 77 1.77 12.92 -0.18
CA ALA A 77 1.52 11.52 0.08
C ALA A 77 1.48 10.69 -1.22
N THR A 78 1.52 9.38 -1.08
CA THR A 78 1.30 8.43 -2.17
C THR A 78 -0.01 7.68 -1.96
N PHE A 79 -0.84 7.62 -3.00
CA PHE A 79 -2.11 6.89 -2.98
C PHE A 79 -1.97 5.62 -3.81
N PHE A 80 -2.08 4.46 -3.17
CA PHE A 80 -2.13 3.14 -3.80
C PHE A 80 -3.57 2.85 -4.20
N LEU A 81 -3.89 3.15 -5.47
CA LEU A 81 -5.25 3.16 -5.97
C LEU A 81 -5.72 1.79 -6.46
N VAL A 82 -6.98 1.47 -6.21
CA VAL A 82 -7.66 0.29 -6.73
C VAL A 82 -8.32 0.63 -8.06
N GLY A 83 -7.94 -0.08 -9.12
CA GLY A 83 -8.35 0.25 -10.48
C GLY A 83 -9.86 0.26 -10.71
N GLU A 84 -10.64 -0.62 -10.04
CA GLU A 84 -12.11 -0.60 -10.14
C GLU A 84 -12.73 0.64 -9.50
N GLN A 85 -12.10 1.23 -8.46
CA GLN A 85 -12.57 2.47 -7.85
C GLN A 85 -12.21 3.66 -8.75
N VAL A 86 -11.02 3.67 -9.35
CA VAL A 86 -10.65 4.68 -10.36
C VAL A 86 -11.57 4.61 -11.59
N ALA A 87 -11.96 3.40 -12.02
CA ALA A 87 -12.89 3.25 -13.14
C ALA A 87 -14.30 3.80 -12.84
N ARG A 88 -14.72 3.80 -11.57
CA ARG A 88 -15.99 4.38 -11.13
C ARG A 88 -15.95 5.91 -11.07
N ASP A 89 -14.83 6.46 -10.61
CA ASP A 89 -14.62 7.90 -10.53
C ASP A 89 -13.16 8.27 -10.91
N PRO A 90 -12.88 8.40 -12.22
CA PRO A 90 -11.56 8.81 -12.68
C PRO A 90 -11.23 10.28 -12.35
N GLY A 91 -12.24 11.08 -12.01
CA GLY A 91 -12.07 12.47 -11.58
C GLY A 91 -11.26 12.57 -10.30
N LEU A 92 -11.61 11.79 -9.29
CA LEU A 92 -10.89 11.75 -8.01
C LEU A 92 -9.43 11.33 -8.16
N ALA A 93 -9.13 10.33 -9.00
CA ALA A 93 -7.74 9.96 -9.26
C ALA A 93 -6.95 11.10 -9.91
N ARG A 94 -7.59 11.88 -10.80
CA ARG A 94 -6.98 13.07 -11.40
C ARG A 94 -6.76 14.17 -10.37
N GLU A 95 -7.68 14.39 -9.44
CA GLU A 95 -7.55 15.35 -8.35
C GLU A 95 -6.35 15.03 -7.46
N ILE A 96 -6.16 13.76 -7.07
CA ILE A 96 -4.98 13.31 -6.32
C ILE A 96 -3.68 13.71 -7.03
N ALA A 97 -3.56 13.40 -8.33
CA ALA A 97 -2.37 13.71 -9.10
C ALA A 97 -2.19 15.22 -9.31
N ALA A 98 -3.28 15.97 -9.58
CA ALA A 98 -3.26 17.42 -9.75
C ALA A 98 -2.86 18.18 -8.47
N ALA A 99 -3.18 17.62 -7.30
CA ALA A 99 -2.75 18.13 -6.00
C ALA A 99 -1.26 17.85 -5.70
N GLY A 100 -0.52 17.21 -6.62
CA GLY A 100 0.92 16.93 -6.47
C GLY A 100 1.24 15.70 -5.63
N HIS A 101 0.25 14.82 -5.39
CA HIS A 101 0.48 13.54 -4.74
C HIS A 101 0.92 12.48 -5.75
N ALA A 102 1.70 11.48 -5.31
CA ALA A 102 2.03 10.34 -6.15
C ALA A 102 0.86 9.34 -6.20
N VAL A 103 0.71 8.67 -7.34
CA VAL A 103 -0.25 7.58 -7.51
C VAL A 103 0.50 6.27 -7.75
N ALA A 104 0.01 5.20 -7.16
CA ALA A 104 0.61 3.88 -7.20
C ALA A 104 -0.47 2.80 -7.37
N LEU A 105 -0.06 1.56 -7.62
CA LEU A 105 -0.94 0.46 -7.96
C LEU A 105 -1.31 -0.38 -6.74
N HIS A 106 -2.63 -0.60 -6.51
CA HIS A 106 -3.16 -1.51 -5.48
C HIS A 106 -3.98 -2.69 -6.06
N GLY A 107 -3.75 -3.03 -7.34
CA GLY A 107 -4.55 -4.00 -8.09
C GLY A 107 -5.76 -3.37 -8.77
N HIS A 108 -6.43 -4.12 -9.67
CA HIS A 108 -7.70 -3.69 -10.25
C HIS A 108 -8.86 -4.04 -9.32
N ARG A 109 -8.81 -5.22 -8.72
CA ARG A 109 -9.74 -5.69 -7.70
C ARG A 109 -8.97 -6.00 -6.42
N HIS A 110 -9.54 -5.62 -5.29
CA HIS A 110 -8.93 -5.85 -3.98
C HIS A 110 -9.07 -7.33 -3.58
N ARG A 111 -8.22 -8.19 -4.14
CA ARG A 111 -8.25 -9.65 -3.95
C ARG A 111 -7.03 -10.18 -3.22
N ASN A 112 -7.23 -11.22 -2.40
CA ASN A 112 -6.11 -11.97 -1.82
C ASN A 112 -5.37 -12.74 -2.93
N LEU A 113 -4.11 -12.38 -3.18
CA LEU A 113 -3.32 -12.92 -4.29
C LEU A 113 -3.02 -14.40 -4.18
N LEU A 114 -3.07 -15.01 -2.98
CA LEU A 114 -2.92 -16.47 -2.84
C LEU A 114 -4.02 -17.26 -3.54
N ARG A 115 -5.16 -16.60 -3.85
CA ARG A 115 -6.31 -17.18 -4.53
C ARG A 115 -6.39 -16.80 -6.02
N VAL A 116 -5.36 -16.14 -6.54
CA VAL A 116 -5.35 -15.60 -7.92
C VAL A 116 -4.21 -16.24 -8.69
N GLY A 117 -4.53 -16.94 -9.78
CA GLY A 117 -3.51 -17.54 -10.64
C GLY A 117 -2.69 -16.48 -11.41
N PRO A 118 -1.46 -16.83 -11.85
CA PRO A 118 -0.53 -15.86 -12.43
C PRO A 118 -1.07 -15.11 -13.65
N ARG A 119 -1.79 -15.76 -14.56
CA ARG A 119 -2.39 -15.11 -15.75
C ARG A 119 -3.48 -14.12 -15.36
N ALA A 120 -4.36 -14.51 -14.43
CA ALA A 120 -5.42 -13.63 -13.95
C ALA A 120 -4.87 -12.44 -13.17
N LEU A 121 -3.78 -12.64 -12.41
CA LEU A 121 -3.07 -11.56 -11.73
C LEU A 121 -2.45 -10.58 -12.74
N ALA A 122 -1.79 -11.07 -13.79
CA ALA A 122 -1.21 -10.21 -14.81
C ALA A 122 -2.28 -9.34 -15.48
N ALA A 123 -3.39 -9.94 -15.90
CA ALA A 123 -4.51 -9.21 -16.51
C ALA A 123 -5.14 -8.19 -15.55
N ASP A 124 -5.23 -8.50 -14.25
CA ASP A 124 -5.74 -7.60 -13.22
C ASP A 124 -4.83 -6.38 -13.04
N LEU A 125 -3.53 -6.60 -12.90
CA LEU A 125 -2.57 -5.50 -12.68
C LEU A 125 -2.38 -4.64 -13.94
N ASP A 126 -2.33 -5.24 -15.14
CA ASP A 126 -2.23 -4.50 -16.40
C ASP A 126 -3.46 -3.62 -16.62
N ARG A 127 -4.67 -4.13 -16.33
CA ARG A 127 -5.91 -3.36 -16.40
C ARG A 127 -5.90 -2.20 -15.40
N ALA A 128 -5.47 -2.44 -14.16
CA ALA A 128 -5.40 -1.38 -13.14
C ALA A 128 -4.42 -0.28 -13.56
N ALA A 129 -3.22 -0.65 -14.00
CA ALA A 129 -2.22 0.31 -14.45
C ALA A 129 -2.73 1.16 -15.63
N ALA A 130 -3.41 0.54 -16.61
CA ALA A 130 -3.98 1.26 -17.74
C ALA A 130 -5.06 2.26 -17.30
N VAL A 131 -5.98 1.87 -16.41
CA VAL A 131 -7.07 2.74 -15.93
C VAL A 131 -6.50 3.91 -15.11
N ILE A 132 -5.56 3.66 -14.20
CA ILE A 132 -4.95 4.70 -13.37
C ILE A 132 -4.14 5.67 -14.25
N ALA A 133 -3.29 5.17 -15.15
CA ALA A 133 -2.50 6.01 -16.05
C ALA A 133 -3.37 6.87 -16.97
N ALA A 134 -4.47 6.32 -17.49
CA ALA A 134 -5.43 7.07 -18.31
C ALA A 134 -6.10 8.20 -17.52
N ALA A 135 -6.45 7.98 -16.25
CA ALA A 135 -7.09 8.98 -15.42
C ALA A 135 -6.12 10.09 -14.96
N THR A 136 -4.91 9.72 -14.56
CA THR A 136 -3.97 10.60 -13.86
C THR A 136 -2.89 11.20 -14.77
N ARG A 137 -2.60 10.54 -15.91
CA ARG A 137 -1.44 10.82 -16.79
C ARG A 137 -0.09 10.75 -16.06
N ALA A 138 -0.07 10.15 -14.86
CA ALA A 138 1.13 9.96 -14.06
C ALA A 138 1.73 8.55 -14.29
N PRO A 139 3.05 8.41 -14.20
CA PRO A 139 3.69 7.10 -14.30
C PRO A 139 3.36 6.26 -13.07
N ILE A 140 3.14 4.95 -13.27
CA ILE A 140 3.05 3.99 -12.18
C ILE A 140 4.45 3.44 -11.92
N THR A 141 4.99 3.75 -10.76
CA THR A 141 6.35 3.34 -10.36
C THR A 141 6.36 2.34 -9.22
N ARG A 142 5.24 2.20 -8.49
CA ARG A 142 5.13 1.37 -7.28
C ARG A 142 3.90 0.49 -7.31
N TYR A 143 4.03 -0.67 -6.66
CA TYR A 143 2.96 -1.63 -6.48
C TYR A 143 2.93 -2.15 -5.04
N ARG A 144 1.75 -2.09 -4.44
CA ARG A 144 1.42 -2.72 -3.16
C ARG A 144 0.25 -3.66 -3.39
N PRO A 145 0.36 -4.96 -3.07
CA PRO A 145 -0.76 -5.87 -3.21
C PRO A 145 -1.79 -5.67 -2.11
N PRO A 146 -3.08 -5.94 -2.36
CA PRO A 146 -4.09 -6.03 -1.32
C PRO A 146 -3.63 -6.88 -0.13
N TYR A 147 -3.94 -6.43 1.08
CA TYR A 147 -3.51 -7.06 2.35
C TYR A 147 -1.98 -7.13 2.56
N GLY A 148 -1.17 -6.54 1.69
CA GLY A 148 0.30 -6.70 1.69
C GLY A 148 0.77 -8.10 1.27
N ILE A 149 -0.11 -8.92 0.70
CA ILE A 149 0.18 -10.33 0.39
C ILE A 149 0.78 -10.46 -1.01
N PHE A 150 2.09 -10.59 -1.11
CA PHE A 150 2.77 -10.93 -2.35
C PHE A 150 2.71 -12.43 -2.66
N THR A 151 2.75 -12.75 -3.96
CA THR A 151 3.07 -14.08 -4.49
C THR A 151 4.33 -14.00 -5.34
N PRO A 152 5.05 -15.10 -5.61
CA PRO A 152 6.20 -15.10 -6.52
C PRO A 152 5.87 -14.50 -7.88
N ALA A 153 4.68 -14.85 -8.42
CA ALA A 153 4.20 -14.30 -9.69
C ALA A 153 3.97 -12.80 -9.63
N GLY A 154 3.41 -12.28 -8.52
CA GLY A 154 3.19 -10.84 -8.32
C GLY A 154 4.50 -10.07 -8.23
N LEU A 155 5.49 -10.58 -7.49
CA LEU A 155 6.83 -9.99 -7.40
C LEU A 155 7.54 -9.98 -8.77
N ALA A 156 7.52 -11.11 -9.47
CA ALA A 156 8.13 -11.22 -10.79
C ALA A 156 7.48 -10.27 -11.80
N LEU A 157 6.15 -10.11 -11.75
CA LEU A 157 5.42 -9.20 -12.61
C LEU A 157 5.76 -7.75 -12.30
N ALA A 158 5.74 -7.35 -11.03
CA ALA A 158 6.09 -5.99 -10.61
C ALA A 158 7.48 -5.59 -11.14
N ARG A 159 8.48 -6.45 -10.96
CA ARG A 159 9.85 -6.22 -11.46
C ARG A 159 9.91 -6.08 -12.99
N ARG A 160 9.20 -6.97 -13.73
CA ARG A 160 9.16 -6.90 -15.20
C ARG A 160 8.50 -5.61 -15.72
N ARG A 161 7.58 -5.02 -14.95
CA ARG A 161 6.91 -3.76 -15.27
C ARG A 161 7.67 -2.53 -14.77
N GLY A 162 8.81 -2.71 -14.09
CA GLY A 162 9.57 -1.63 -13.48
C GLY A 162 8.91 -1.03 -12.23
N TRP A 163 7.96 -1.74 -11.61
CA TRP A 163 7.31 -1.28 -10.38
C TRP A 163 8.09 -1.75 -9.16
N THR A 164 8.32 -0.84 -8.23
CA THR A 164 8.92 -1.15 -6.93
C THR A 164 7.88 -1.83 -6.03
N PRO A 165 8.08 -3.11 -5.63
CA PRO A 165 7.22 -3.74 -4.64
C PRO A 165 7.35 -3.04 -3.30
N THR A 166 6.27 -2.44 -2.79
CA THR A 166 6.31 -1.59 -1.60
C THR A 166 5.33 -2.10 -0.54
N LEU A 167 5.77 -2.20 0.70
CA LEU A 167 4.94 -2.41 1.88
C LEU A 167 5.05 -1.19 2.80
N TRP A 168 4.97 -1.41 4.11
CA TRP A 168 5.05 -0.39 5.15
C TRP A 168 5.90 -0.87 6.32
N SER A 169 6.44 0.06 7.07
CA SER A 169 7.09 -0.19 8.36
C SER A 169 6.22 0.23 9.54
N ARG A 170 5.29 1.18 9.31
CA ARG A 170 4.35 1.72 10.28
C ARG A 170 2.93 1.70 9.72
N TRP A 171 1.93 1.55 10.58
CA TRP A 171 0.52 1.53 10.20
C TRP A 171 -0.39 2.03 11.31
N GLY A 172 -1.50 2.71 10.96
CA GLY A 172 -2.49 3.20 11.92
C GLY A 172 -3.49 2.15 12.40
N ARG A 173 -3.64 1.03 11.67
CA ARG A 173 -4.71 0.04 11.86
C ARG A 173 -6.10 0.67 11.84
N ASP A 174 -6.25 1.70 11.03
CA ASP A 174 -7.41 2.57 10.91
C ASP A 174 -8.64 1.88 10.31
N TRP A 175 -8.46 0.75 9.60
CA TRP A 175 -9.54 -0.09 9.07
C TRP A 175 -10.40 -0.78 10.14
N ARG A 176 -9.98 -0.76 11.40
CA ARG A 176 -10.68 -1.46 12.48
C ARG A 176 -11.95 -0.73 12.89
N ARG A 177 -13.01 -1.52 13.22
CA ARG A 177 -14.32 -0.98 13.62
C ARG A 177 -14.27 -0.17 14.92
N PHE A 178 -13.50 -0.61 15.88
CA PHE A 178 -13.45 -0.02 17.23
C PHE A 178 -12.08 0.62 17.50
N THR A 179 -11.79 1.69 16.77
CA THR A 179 -10.60 2.51 16.99
C THR A 179 -10.99 4.00 17.01
N THR A 180 -10.17 4.84 17.64
CA THR A 180 -10.34 6.30 17.66
C THR A 180 -9.24 6.98 16.87
N ALA A 181 -9.42 8.27 16.55
CA ALA A 181 -8.42 9.08 15.85
C ALA A 181 -7.07 9.11 16.60
N GLU A 182 -7.12 9.30 17.91
CA GLU A 182 -5.95 9.35 18.80
C GLU A 182 -5.22 8.01 18.81
N ARG A 183 -5.96 6.90 18.85
CA ARG A 183 -5.38 5.56 18.84
C ARG A 183 -4.74 5.24 17.49
N ILE A 184 -5.35 5.68 16.39
CA ILE A 184 -4.76 5.56 15.04
C ILE A 184 -3.45 6.34 15.00
N ALA A 185 -3.45 7.62 15.39
CA ALA A 185 -2.27 8.46 15.39
C ALA A 185 -1.15 7.88 16.25
N THR A 186 -1.43 7.57 17.53
CA THR A 186 -0.44 6.97 18.44
C THR A 186 0.13 5.66 17.88
N THR A 187 -0.71 4.80 17.28
CA THR A 187 -0.25 3.52 16.72
C THR A 187 0.61 3.73 15.48
N ALA A 188 0.24 4.67 14.61
CA ALA A 188 0.93 4.97 13.36
C ALA A 188 2.30 5.61 13.59
N THR A 189 2.43 6.45 14.61
CA THR A 189 3.62 7.26 14.86
C THR A 189 4.50 6.76 16.01
N ARG A 190 4.14 5.64 16.64
CA ARG A 190 4.97 5.04 17.68
C ARG A 190 6.36 4.68 17.16
N GLU A 191 7.41 5.19 17.82
CA GLU A 191 8.81 4.97 17.41
C GLU A 191 9.08 5.34 15.93
N LEU A 192 8.45 6.42 15.47
CA LEU A 192 8.61 6.90 14.11
C LEU A 192 10.07 7.33 13.86
N ALA A 193 10.61 6.92 12.73
CA ALA A 193 11.99 7.22 12.36
C ALA A 193 12.11 7.59 10.88
N ALA A 194 13.15 8.33 10.53
CA ALA A 194 13.47 8.70 9.17
C ALA A 194 13.47 7.47 8.24
N GLY A 195 12.85 7.61 7.08
CA GLY A 195 12.67 6.55 6.10
C GLY A 195 11.50 5.60 6.38
N ASP A 196 10.73 5.75 7.47
CA ASP A 196 9.53 4.93 7.66
C ASP A 196 8.52 5.14 6.52
N VAL A 197 7.87 4.06 6.12
CA VAL A 197 6.70 4.07 5.22
C VAL A 197 5.46 3.81 6.07
N LEU A 198 4.58 4.81 6.15
CA LEU A 198 3.41 4.82 7.00
C LEU A 198 2.16 4.52 6.18
N LEU A 199 1.39 3.50 6.59
CA LEU A 199 0.15 3.08 5.96
C LEU A 199 -1.07 3.58 6.72
N LEU A 200 -1.96 4.26 5.98
CA LEU A 200 -3.33 4.60 6.33
C LEU A 200 -4.27 4.24 5.15
N HIS A 201 -5.58 4.47 5.31
CA HIS A 201 -6.58 4.22 4.26
C HIS A 201 -7.49 5.44 4.10
N ASP A 202 -7.66 5.93 2.87
CA ASP A 202 -8.58 7.01 2.54
C ASP A 202 -9.99 6.51 2.18
N ALA A 203 -10.18 5.19 2.22
CA ALA A 203 -11.40 4.50 1.82
C ALA A 203 -11.80 3.42 2.82
N ASP A 204 -13.08 3.02 2.77
CA ASP A 204 -13.63 1.92 3.57
C ASP A 204 -14.27 0.81 2.73
N HIS A 205 -13.98 0.78 1.42
CA HIS A 205 -14.52 -0.21 0.49
C HIS A 205 -14.25 -1.67 0.91
N TYR A 206 -13.16 -1.90 1.63
CA TYR A 206 -12.68 -3.23 2.03
C TYR A 206 -12.42 -3.35 3.54
N SER A 207 -12.94 -2.40 4.31
CA SER A 207 -12.70 -2.28 5.75
C SER A 207 -13.98 -1.97 6.54
N ALA A 208 -13.87 -1.57 7.80
CA ALA A 208 -15.03 -1.22 8.61
C ALA A 208 -15.71 0.04 8.06
N ARG A 209 -17.04 -0.01 7.91
CA ARG A 209 -17.84 1.13 7.44
C ARG A 209 -17.48 2.41 8.17
N ASP A 210 -17.39 3.51 7.42
CA ASP A 210 -17.01 4.85 7.90
C ASP A 210 -15.61 4.91 8.53
N SER A 211 -14.73 3.92 8.28
CA SER A 211 -13.34 3.95 8.80
C SER A 211 -12.56 5.16 8.28
N TRP A 212 -12.78 5.58 7.05
CA TRP A 212 -12.14 6.76 6.46
C TRP A 212 -12.37 8.04 7.30
N ARG A 213 -13.55 8.20 7.96
CA ARG A 213 -13.82 9.36 8.82
C ARG A 213 -12.87 9.43 10.00
N ARG A 214 -12.53 8.26 10.57
CA ARG A 214 -11.57 8.17 11.68
C ARG A 214 -10.14 8.43 11.20
N THR A 215 -9.80 7.98 9.99
CA THR A 215 -8.52 8.29 9.35
C THR A 215 -8.39 9.80 9.11
N VAL A 216 -9.41 10.45 8.54
CA VAL A 216 -9.42 11.90 8.34
C VAL A 216 -9.24 12.65 9.67
N ALA A 217 -9.94 12.25 10.72
CA ALA A 217 -9.80 12.85 12.05
C ALA A 217 -8.43 12.59 12.69
N ALA A 218 -7.78 11.45 12.39
CA ALA A 218 -6.45 11.10 12.89
C ALA A 218 -5.33 11.82 12.14
N LEU A 219 -5.53 12.15 10.87
CA LEU A 219 -4.47 12.64 9.99
C LEU A 219 -3.79 13.92 10.49
N PRO A 220 -4.49 14.94 11.02
CA PRO A 220 -3.84 16.10 11.64
C PRO A 220 -2.90 15.70 12.80
N LEU A 221 -3.33 14.78 13.65
CA LEU A 221 -2.54 14.28 14.79
C LEU A 221 -1.30 13.51 14.32
N VAL A 222 -1.43 12.75 13.23
CA VAL A 222 -0.31 12.03 12.59
C VAL A 222 0.72 13.03 12.04
N LEU A 223 0.26 14.06 11.34
CA LEU A 223 1.12 15.08 10.75
C LEU A 223 1.83 15.91 11.83
N ASP A 224 1.14 16.27 12.91
CA ASP A 224 1.72 16.96 14.07
C ASP A 224 2.80 16.09 14.74
N ALA A 225 2.54 14.79 14.89
CA ALA A 225 3.52 13.85 15.45
C ALA A 225 4.75 13.68 14.54
N ILE A 226 4.57 13.63 13.21
CA ILE A 226 5.70 13.62 12.25
C ILE A 226 6.53 14.89 12.41
N ALA A 227 5.89 16.06 12.41
CA ALA A 227 6.58 17.35 12.55
C ALA A 227 7.34 17.46 13.88
N ALA A 228 6.78 16.95 14.98
CA ALA A 228 7.42 16.94 16.30
C ALA A 228 8.74 16.13 16.35
N THR A 229 8.94 15.20 15.39
CA THR A 229 10.21 14.46 15.25
C THR A 229 11.23 15.18 14.35
N GLY A 230 10.89 16.33 13.79
CA GLY A 230 11.72 17.03 12.79
C GLY A 230 11.71 16.38 11.41
N LEU A 231 10.81 15.43 11.16
CA LEU A 231 10.65 14.75 9.88
C LEU A 231 9.56 15.42 9.03
N ALA A 232 9.64 15.24 7.71
CA ALA A 232 8.65 15.72 6.75
C ALA A 232 7.89 14.56 6.07
N PRO A 233 6.55 14.66 5.90
CA PRO A 233 5.80 13.70 5.11
C PRO A 233 6.09 13.90 3.61
N VAL A 234 6.41 12.81 2.91
CA VAL A 234 6.75 12.82 1.48
C VAL A 234 5.93 11.82 0.68
N ALA A 235 5.74 12.13 -0.60
CA ALA A 235 5.32 11.16 -1.62
C ALA A 235 6.50 10.34 -2.13
N ILE A 236 6.26 9.07 -2.56
CA ILE A 236 7.29 8.16 -3.08
C ILE A 236 6.87 7.51 -4.40
#